data_2cbeafd5fb03d4a13d1ca9f9518a2b58
#
_entry.id   2cbeafd5fb03d4a13d1ca9f9518a2b58
#
_cell.length_a   1.000
_cell.length_b   1.000
_cell.length_c   1.000
_cell.angle_alpha   90.00
_cell.angle_beta   90.00
_cell.angle_gamma   90.00
#
_symmetry.space_group_name_H-M   'P 1'
#
loop_
_entity.id
_entity.type
_entity.pdbx_description
1 polymer ?
#
loop_
_entity_poly.entity_id
_entity_poly.type
_entity_poly.pdbx_seq_one_letter_code
_entity_poly.pdbx_strand_id
1 'polypeptide(L)'
;MDAILKASLPKLREKLLEALQAVLPIAAIVLVLCFTIAPVSPSILLCFLLGAAMIVVGIMFFTLGAEMSMTPMGERVGAVITKSRKLPVILGIGFLLGFLITISEPDLQVLANQVPSIPNRTLILSVAAGVGLFLVFAFLRMLIGISLPKLLVLFYGMIFLLAAFVPKEFLAVAFDSGGVTTGPMTVPFIMALGVGVSAIRGDRHAADDSFGLVAMCSIGPILAVLILGIVFRASDSTYIPPVLPEVSDSVELWQLFHVSLPTYLEEIAVSLLPIIVMFGIFQFVALYMDRRSLGRIAVGLAYTYVGLVLFLTGANVGFMPAGNYLGQVLAGQSFRWIIIPMGMLIGYFIVKAEPAVYVLNKQVEEVTDGAISAQAMGTALSAGVSISVGLAMVRVLTGVSILWFLVPGYVFAIGISFVVPKLFTAIAFDAGGVASGPMTATFLLPLAQGACVAVGGNIVTDAFGVVAMVAMTPLITVQLMGLVAQLRTRKARRLQPAAMGAAFAGLPDDDIIEL
;
A
#
# COMPACT_ATOMS: atom_id res chain seq x y z
N MET A 1 -2.56 -11.70 -34.54
CA MET A 1 -1.88 -10.59 -33.84
C MET A 1 -2.74 -9.32 -33.86
N ASP A 2 -3.30 -8.91 -34.99
CA ASP A 2 -4.15 -7.70 -35.09
C ASP A 2 -5.46 -7.72 -34.31
N ALA A 3 -6.10 -8.87 -34.15
CA ALA A 3 -7.34 -8.99 -33.38
C ALA A 3 -7.10 -8.86 -31.87
N ILE A 4 -5.96 -9.34 -31.38
CA ILE A 4 -5.56 -9.21 -29.96
C ILE A 4 -5.15 -7.76 -29.68
N LEU A 5 -4.41 -7.13 -30.60
CA LEU A 5 -4.05 -5.72 -30.47
C LEU A 5 -5.30 -4.81 -30.49
N LYS A 6 -6.26 -5.05 -31.37
CA LYS A 6 -7.51 -4.26 -31.44
C LYS A 6 -8.39 -4.44 -30.19
N ALA A 7 -8.37 -5.60 -29.55
CA ALA A 7 -9.11 -5.86 -28.31
C ALA A 7 -8.41 -5.28 -27.06
N SER A 8 -7.09 -5.11 -27.09
CA SER A 8 -6.32 -4.55 -25.97
C SER A 8 -6.25 -3.01 -25.98
N LEU A 9 -6.38 -2.36 -27.13
CA LEU A 9 -6.32 -0.90 -27.28
C LEU A 9 -7.31 -0.13 -26.38
N PRO A 10 -8.61 -0.53 -26.28
CA PRO A 10 -9.56 0.16 -25.40
C PRO A 10 -9.13 0.07 -23.91
N LYS A 11 -8.70 -1.11 -23.46
CA LYS A 11 -8.23 -1.31 -22.09
C LYS A 11 -6.96 -0.51 -21.80
N LEU A 12 -6.02 -0.47 -22.74
CA LEU A 12 -4.80 0.30 -22.60
C LEU A 12 -5.10 1.81 -22.49
N ARG A 13 -6.05 2.31 -23.29
CA ARG A 13 -6.50 3.70 -23.23
C ARG A 13 -7.18 4.01 -21.88
N GLU A 14 -8.00 3.11 -21.38
CA GLU A 14 -8.64 3.22 -20.07
C GLU A 14 -7.57 3.34 -18.97
N LYS A 15 -6.60 2.41 -18.94
CA LYS A 15 -5.50 2.42 -17.97
C LYS A 15 -4.60 3.66 -18.08
N LEU A 16 -4.38 4.15 -19.28
CA LEU A 16 -3.63 5.40 -19.49
C LEU A 16 -4.39 6.60 -18.91
N LEU A 17 -5.70 6.68 -19.11
CA LEU A 17 -6.52 7.76 -18.55
C LEU A 17 -6.56 7.70 -17.02
N GLU A 18 -6.67 6.51 -16.43
CA GLU A 18 -6.58 6.31 -14.98
C GLU A 18 -5.22 6.77 -14.44
N ALA A 19 -4.11 6.38 -15.08
CA ALA A 19 -2.77 6.79 -14.68
C ALA A 19 -2.56 8.31 -14.81
N LEU A 20 -3.07 8.93 -15.87
CA LEU A 20 -3.03 10.39 -16.03
C LEU A 20 -3.83 11.10 -14.94
N GLN A 21 -5.04 10.64 -14.63
CA GLN A 21 -5.87 11.21 -13.55
C GLN A 21 -5.19 11.09 -12.18
N ALA A 22 -4.36 10.07 -11.97
CA ALA A 22 -3.61 9.87 -10.74
C ALA A 22 -2.39 10.80 -10.63
N VAL A 23 -1.60 10.95 -11.69
CA VAL A 23 -0.30 11.63 -11.64
C VAL A 23 -0.39 13.13 -11.97
N LEU A 24 -1.27 13.52 -12.91
CA LEU A 24 -1.37 14.93 -13.35
C LEU A 24 -1.68 15.92 -12.22
N PRO A 25 -2.58 15.63 -11.25
CA PRO A 25 -2.82 16.57 -10.14
C PRO A 25 -1.57 16.80 -9.30
N ILE A 26 -0.76 15.77 -9.05
CA ILE A 26 0.50 15.89 -8.31
C ILE A 26 1.47 16.74 -9.10
N ALA A 27 1.63 16.44 -10.39
CA ALA A 27 2.49 17.20 -11.28
C ALA A 27 2.08 18.68 -11.34
N ALA A 28 0.79 18.96 -11.42
CA ALA A 28 0.26 20.33 -11.42
C ALA A 28 0.56 21.06 -10.09
N ILE A 29 0.37 20.39 -8.94
CA ILE A 29 0.68 20.97 -7.63
C ILE A 29 2.16 21.32 -7.54
N VAL A 30 3.03 20.37 -7.89
CA VAL A 30 4.49 20.59 -7.89
C VAL A 30 4.87 21.72 -8.82
N LEU A 31 4.35 21.77 -10.04
CA LEU A 31 4.59 22.88 -10.98
C LEU A 31 4.15 24.23 -10.41
N VAL A 32 2.96 24.32 -9.83
CA VAL A 32 2.48 25.57 -9.20
C VAL A 32 3.42 25.99 -8.07
N LEU A 33 3.86 25.06 -7.23
CA LEU A 33 4.83 25.34 -6.17
C LEU A 33 6.18 25.82 -6.73
N CYS A 34 6.67 25.19 -7.80
CA CYS A 34 7.93 25.56 -8.44
C CYS A 34 7.92 26.99 -9.02
N PHE A 35 6.77 27.43 -9.54
CA PHE A 35 6.63 28.77 -10.11
C PHE A 35 6.19 29.85 -9.12
N THR A 36 5.87 29.47 -7.88
CA THR A 36 5.33 30.43 -6.88
C THR A 36 6.19 30.49 -5.62
N ILE A 37 6.12 29.45 -4.77
CA ILE A 37 6.65 29.48 -3.40
C ILE A 37 8.04 28.83 -3.33
N ALA A 38 8.30 27.82 -4.13
CA ALA A 38 9.51 27.00 -4.07
C ALA A 38 10.19 26.95 -5.44
N PRO A 39 10.86 28.02 -5.87
CA PRO A 39 11.57 28.03 -7.16
C PRO A 39 12.61 26.90 -7.18
N VAL A 40 12.46 26.02 -8.16
CA VAL A 40 13.27 24.79 -8.34
C VAL A 40 14.25 25.00 -9.48
N SER A 41 15.43 24.40 -9.38
CA SER A 41 16.37 24.40 -10.51
C SER A 41 15.75 23.70 -11.73
N PRO A 42 16.06 24.16 -12.96
CA PRO A 42 15.57 23.51 -14.18
C PRO A 42 15.88 22.00 -14.22
N SER A 43 17.01 21.59 -13.64
CA SER A 43 17.45 20.20 -13.53
C SER A 43 16.44 19.33 -12.81
N ILE A 44 16.06 19.72 -11.59
CA ILE A 44 15.10 18.98 -10.77
C ILE A 44 13.72 18.97 -11.43
N LEU A 45 13.32 20.09 -12.03
CA LEU A 45 12.04 20.20 -12.71
C LEU A 45 11.94 19.27 -13.93
N LEU A 46 13.01 19.22 -14.77
CA LEU A 46 13.07 18.34 -15.93
C LEU A 46 13.10 16.86 -15.50
N CYS A 47 13.89 16.51 -14.47
CA CYS A 47 13.89 15.16 -13.90
C CYS A 47 12.49 14.78 -13.40
N PHE A 48 11.81 15.68 -12.70
CA PHE A 48 10.44 15.46 -12.19
C PHE A 48 9.43 15.24 -13.32
N LEU A 49 9.45 16.06 -14.38
CA LEU A 49 8.52 15.95 -15.53
C LEU A 49 8.74 14.65 -16.31
N LEU A 50 10.00 14.29 -16.57
CA LEU A 50 10.31 13.01 -17.22
C LEU A 50 9.93 11.83 -16.33
N GLY A 51 10.21 11.93 -15.02
CA GLY A 51 9.78 10.96 -14.03
C GLY A 51 8.25 10.81 -14.00
N ALA A 52 7.49 11.91 -14.05
CA ALA A 52 6.03 11.87 -14.11
C ALA A 52 5.52 11.13 -15.37
N ALA A 53 6.12 11.38 -16.53
CA ALA A 53 5.77 10.66 -17.75
C ALA A 53 6.07 9.16 -17.64
N MET A 54 7.22 8.78 -17.05
CA MET A 54 7.58 7.39 -16.82
C MET A 54 6.64 6.71 -15.80
N ILE A 55 6.23 7.42 -14.74
CA ILE A 55 5.27 6.92 -13.75
C ILE A 55 3.91 6.67 -14.41
N VAL A 56 3.40 7.58 -15.25
CA VAL A 56 2.13 7.39 -15.97
C VAL A 56 2.16 6.12 -16.82
N VAL A 57 3.20 5.94 -17.63
CA VAL A 57 3.35 4.74 -18.47
C VAL A 57 3.59 3.50 -17.60
N GLY A 58 4.34 3.65 -16.52
CA GLY A 58 4.63 2.59 -15.54
C GLY A 58 3.35 2.08 -14.86
N ILE A 59 2.50 2.96 -14.33
CA ILE A 59 1.21 2.60 -13.71
C ILE A 59 0.30 1.90 -14.74
N MET A 60 0.21 2.43 -15.97
CA MET A 60 -0.60 1.85 -17.03
C MET A 60 -0.23 0.38 -17.30
N PHE A 61 1.06 0.09 -17.49
CA PHE A 61 1.51 -1.28 -17.73
C PHE A 61 1.42 -2.15 -16.49
N PHE A 62 1.77 -1.62 -15.32
CA PHE A 62 1.73 -2.36 -14.07
C PHE A 62 0.30 -2.81 -13.73
N THR A 63 -0.69 -1.91 -13.76
CA THR A 63 -2.08 -2.24 -13.39
C THR A 63 -2.66 -3.30 -14.31
N LEU A 64 -2.42 -3.17 -15.63
CA LEU A 64 -2.83 -4.18 -16.60
C LEU A 64 -2.09 -5.52 -16.36
N GLY A 65 -0.81 -5.46 -16.07
CA GLY A 65 0.03 -6.62 -15.78
C GLY A 65 -0.41 -7.36 -14.52
N ALA A 66 -0.68 -6.65 -13.45
CA ALA A 66 -1.13 -7.22 -12.17
C ALA A 66 -2.49 -7.93 -12.31
N GLU A 67 -3.45 -7.33 -13.03
CA GLU A 67 -4.74 -7.96 -13.35
C GLU A 67 -4.59 -9.23 -14.20
N MET A 68 -3.61 -9.27 -15.10
CA MET A 68 -3.40 -10.41 -16.00
C MET A 68 -2.54 -11.52 -15.38
N SER A 69 -1.70 -11.22 -14.39
CA SER A 69 -0.74 -12.17 -13.82
C SER A 69 -0.91 -12.37 -12.32
N MET A 70 -0.63 -11.37 -11.49
CA MET A 70 -0.56 -11.50 -10.03
C MET A 70 -1.88 -11.97 -9.43
N THR A 71 -3.00 -11.36 -9.85
CA THR A 71 -4.34 -11.72 -9.37
C THR A 71 -4.71 -13.17 -9.72
N PRO A 72 -4.66 -13.63 -10.99
CA PRO A 72 -4.96 -15.02 -11.31
C PRO A 72 -3.99 -16.03 -10.69
N MET A 73 -2.71 -15.65 -10.49
CA MET A 73 -1.73 -16.51 -9.82
C MET A 73 -2.11 -16.70 -8.35
N GLY A 74 -2.39 -15.61 -7.64
CA GLY A 74 -2.75 -15.62 -6.21
C GLY A 74 -4.02 -16.43 -5.96
N GLU A 75 -5.10 -16.18 -6.70
CA GLU A 75 -6.38 -16.90 -6.58
C GLU A 75 -6.22 -18.42 -6.78
N ARG A 76 -5.51 -18.83 -7.84
CA ARG A 76 -5.34 -20.25 -8.17
C ARG A 76 -4.44 -20.96 -7.17
N VAL A 77 -3.35 -20.33 -6.73
CA VAL A 77 -2.47 -20.86 -5.69
C VAL A 77 -3.24 -21.00 -4.38
N GLY A 78 -4.01 -19.99 -3.99
CA GLY A 78 -4.87 -20.02 -2.80
C GLY A 78 -5.88 -21.16 -2.82
N ALA A 79 -6.57 -21.33 -3.95
CA ALA A 79 -7.53 -22.41 -4.15
C ALA A 79 -6.88 -23.82 -4.04
N VAL A 80 -5.68 -24.00 -4.60
CA VAL A 80 -4.97 -25.29 -4.55
C VAL A 80 -4.48 -25.61 -3.13
N ILE A 81 -3.93 -24.64 -2.43
CA ILE A 81 -3.43 -24.81 -1.06
C ILE A 81 -4.55 -25.33 -0.15
N THR A 82 -5.73 -24.73 -0.25
CA THR A 82 -6.89 -25.08 0.58
C THR A 82 -7.44 -26.45 0.26
N LYS A 83 -7.37 -26.89 -1.01
CA LYS A 83 -7.78 -28.25 -1.43
C LYS A 83 -6.99 -29.36 -0.74
N SER A 84 -5.74 -29.11 -0.30
CA SER A 84 -4.91 -30.14 0.35
C SER A 84 -5.51 -30.65 1.68
N ARG A 85 -6.35 -29.86 2.36
CA ARG A 85 -6.98 -30.15 3.67
C ARG A 85 -5.98 -30.55 4.77
N LYS A 86 -4.69 -30.47 4.54
CA LYS A 86 -3.62 -30.81 5.49
C LYS A 86 -3.08 -29.52 6.11
N LEU A 87 -3.43 -29.26 7.36
CA LEU A 87 -3.02 -28.03 8.06
C LEU A 87 -1.52 -27.73 7.98
N PRO A 88 -0.58 -28.70 8.24
CA PRO A 88 0.85 -28.41 8.16
C PRO A 88 1.30 -27.97 6.75
N VAL A 89 0.67 -28.51 5.70
CA VAL A 89 0.97 -28.16 4.31
C VAL A 89 0.49 -26.73 4.01
N ILE A 90 -0.73 -26.38 4.43
CA ILE A 90 -1.29 -25.04 4.27
C ILE A 90 -0.40 -24.00 4.95
N LEU A 91 0.02 -24.27 6.20
CA LEU A 91 0.83 -23.35 6.99
C LEU A 91 2.27 -23.24 6.43
N GLY A 92 2.88 -24.37 6.06
CA GLY A 92 4.24 -24.39 5.49
C GLY A 92 4.31 -23.66 4.15
N ILE A 93 3.34 -23.90 3.26
CA ILE A 93 3.24 -23.18 1.98
C ILE A 93 2.93 -21.69 2.25
N GLY A 94 2.01 -21.37 3.18
CA GLY A 94 1.70 -20.00 3.55
C GLY A 94 2.94 -19.22 4.02
N PHE A 95 3.74 -19.83 4.90
CA PHE A 95 5.01 -19.23 5.32
C PHE A 95 5.95 -18.97 4.13
N LEU A 96 6.15 -19.98 3.28
CA LEU A 96 7.03 -19.88 2.12
C LEU A 96 6.57 -18.80 1.14
N LEU A 97 5.25 -18.71 0.89
CA LEU A 97 4.67 -17.68 0.03
C LEU A 97 4.92 -16.28 0.59
N GLY A 98 4.53 -16.03 1.85
CA GLY A 98 4.76 -14.74 2.49
C GLY A 98 6.23 -14.33 2.49
N PHE A 99 7.12 -15.27 2.79
CA PHE A 99 8.56 -15.06 2.77
C PHE A 99 9.10 -14.70 1.39
N LEU A 100 8.78 -15.49 0.36
CA LEU A 100 9.27 -15.29 -1.01
C LEU A 100 8.72 -14.00 -1.65
N ILE A 101 7.43 -13.71 -1.46
CA ILE A 101 6.81 -12.50 -2.00
C ILE A 101 7.42 -11.26 -1.37
N THR A 102 7.69 -11.28 -0.07
CA THR A 102 8.26 -10.13 0.64
C THR A 102 9.71 -9.87 0.23
N ILE A 103 10.53 -10.90 0.01
CA ILE A 103 11.88 -10.71 -0.55
C ILE A 103 11.81 -10.09 -1.95
N SER A 104 10.74 -10.38 -2.69
CA SER A 104 10.50 -9.85 -4.03
C SER A 104 10.01 -8.40 -4.03
N GLU A 105 9.73 -7.78 -2.87
CA GLU A 105 9.19 -6.44 -2.79
C GLU A 105 10.32 -5.39 -2.95
N PRO A 106 10.31 -4.58 -4.02
CA PRO A 106 11.37 -3.59 -4.26
C PRO A 106 11.47 -2.53 -3.17
N ASP A 107 10.34 -2.11 -2.60
CA ASP A 107 10.30 -1.08 -1.57
C ASP A 107 11.03 -1.49 -0.30
N LEU A 108 11.09 -2.80 -0.01
CA LEU A 108 11.87 -3.32 1.11
C LEU A 108 13.38 -3.15 0.91
N GLN A 109 13.87 -3.22 -0.34
CA GLN A 109 15.25 -2.91 -0.68
C GLN A 109 15.56 -1.43 -0.42
N VAL A 110 14.65 -0.53 -0.84
CA VAL A 110 14.78 0.91 -0.62
C VAL A 110 14.84 1.21 0.88
N LEU A 111 13.95 0.62 1.69
CA LEU A 111 13.98 0.77 3.15
C LEU A 111 15.31 0.27 3.74
N ALA A 112 15.77 -0.91 3.32
CA ALA A 112 17.01 -1.50 3.82
C ALA A 112 18.22 -0.60 3.56
N ASN A 113 18.29 0.03 2.39
CA ASN A 113 19.34 0.97 2.04
C ASN A 113 19.30 2.27 2.88
N GLN A 114 18.15 2.62 3.44
CA GLN A 114 17.96 3.82 4.28
C GLN A 114 18.25 3.58 5.77
N VAL A 115 18.54 2.33 6.19
CA VAL A 115 18.80 1.95 7.58
C VAL A 115 20.22 1.44 7.76
N PRO A 116 21.24 2.30 7.82
CA PRO A 116 22.65 1.90 7.78
C PRO A 116 23.10 1.10 9.01
N SER A 117 22.37 1.14 10.12
CA SER A 117 22.70 0.42 11.36
C SER A 117 22.45 -1.08 11.32
N ILE A 118 21.72 -1.60 10.32
CA ILE A 118 21.40 -3.02 10.16
C ILE A 118 21.87 -3.47 8.77
N PRO A 119 22.62 -4.59 8.65
CA PRO A 119 22.97 -5.12 7.33
C PRO A 119 21.71 -5.40 6.49
N ASN A 120 21.65 -4.91 5.25
CA ASN A 120 20.48 -5.01 4.37
C ASN A 120 19.90 -6.41 4.29
N ARG A 121 20.77 -7.44 4.11
CA ARG A 121 20.33 -8.84 4.05
C ARG A 121 19.63 -9.30 5.33
N THR A 122 20.15 -8.90 6.49
CA THR A 122 19.58 -9.25 7.78
C THR A 122 18.20 -8.62 7.94
N LEU A 123 18.06 -7.34 7.60
CA LEU A 123 16.79 -6.63 7.65
C LEU A 123 15.77 -7.28 6.71
N ILE A 124 16.12 -7.47 5.44
CA ILE A 124 15.23 -8.06 4.42
C ILE A 124 14.77 -9.47 4.82
N LEU A 125 15.69 -10.35 5.24
CA LEU A 125 15.36 -11.71 5.62
C LEU A 125 14.50 -11.77 6.90
N SER A 126 14.77 -10.92 7.89
CA SER A 126 13.99 -10.86 9.13
C SER A 126 12.57 -10.35 8.88
N VAL A 127 12.44 -9.32 8.08
CA VAL A 127 11.15 -8.75 7.66
C VAL A 127 10.35 -9.78 6.86
N ALA A 128 10.98 -10.44 5.89
CA ALA A 128 10.34 -11.49 5.10
C ALA A 128 9.89 -12.68 5.95
N ALA A 129 10.70 -13.09 6.94
CA ALA A 129 10.31 -14.12 7.91
C ALA A 129 9.12 -13.66 8.77
N GLY A 130 9.09 -12.38 9.16
CA GLY A 130 7.97 -11.77 9.85
C GLY A 130 6.68 -11.86 9.03
N VAL A 131 6.70 -11.44 7.76
CA VAL A 131 5.53 -11.55 6.86
C VAL A 131 5.10 -13.00 6.69
N GLY A 132 6.04 -13.91 6.43
CA GLY A 132 5.75 -15.34 6.28
C GLY A 132 5.05 -15.91 7.52
N LEU A 133 5.55 -15.60 8.72
CA LEU A 133 4.95 -16.03 9.97
C LEU A 133 3.54 -15.44 10.17
N PHE A 134 3.35 -14.17 9.86
CA PHE A 134 2.05 -13.53 10.02
C PHE A 134 1.03 -13.92 8.94
N LEU A 135 1.48 -14.32 7.75
CA LEU A 135 0.59 -14.98 6.78
C LEU A 135 0.10 -16.36 7.30
N VAL A 136 0.95 -17.09 8.02
CA VAL A 136 0.53 -18.32 8.74
C VAL A 136 -0.54 -18.00 9.77
N PHE A 137 -0.37 -16.95 10.59
CA PHE A 137 -1.41 -16.53 11.54
C PHE A 137 -2.70 -16.08 10.83
N ALA A 138 -2.59 -15.41 9.68
CA ALA A 138 -3.73 -15.04 8.88
C ALA A 138 -4.52 -16.26 8.37
N PHE A 139 -3.83 -17.30 7.89
CA PHE A 139 -4.47 -18.55 7.49
C PHE A 139 -5.08 -19.30 8.69
N LEU A 140 -4.38 -19.38 9.83
CA LEU A 140 -4.93 -19.95 11.05
C LEU A 140 -6.20 -19.23 11.50
N ARG A 141 -6.20 -17.88 11.45
CA ARG A 141 -7.39 -17.07 11.73
C ARG A 141 -8.58 -17.51 10.86
N MET A 142 -8.35 -17.62 9.55
CA MET A 142 -9.40 -18.00 8.60
C MET A 142 -9.91 -19.41 8.85
N LEU A 143 -9.03 -20.37 9.18
CA LEU A 143 -9.39 -21.77 9.39
C LEU A 143 -10.11 -21.99 10.74
N ILE A 144 -9.70 -21.29 11.79
CA ILE A 144 -10.25 -21.44 13.15
C ILE A 144 -11.44 -20.48 13.38
N GLY A 145 -11.60 -19.45 12.52
CA GLY A 145 -12.68 -18.46 12.65
C GLY A 145 -12.43 -17.41 13.74
N ILE A 146 -11.17 -17.12 14.09
CA ILE A 146 -10.84 -16.07 15.06
C ILE A 146 -11.12 -14.69 14.48
N SER A 147 -11.80 -13.84 15.24
CA SER A 147 -12.11 -12.48 14.79
C SER A 147 -10.85 -11.62 14.69
N LEU A 148 -10.70 -10.89 13.57
CA LEU A 148 -9.55 -10.00 13.31
C LEU A 148 -9.31 -8.96 14.42
N PRO A 149 -10.33 -8.25 14.96
CA PRO A 149 -10.13 -7.28 16.03
C PRO A 149 -9.41 -7.82 17.26
N LYS A 150 -9.70 -9.08 17.66
CA LYS A 150 -9.04 -9.70 18.82
C LYS A 150 -7.55 -9.93 18.58
N LEU A 151 -7.18 -10.36 17.37
CA LEU A 151 -5.78 -10.54 16.99
C LEU A 151 -5.05 -9.19 16.88
N LEU A 152 -5.72 -8.17 16.37
CA LEU A 152 -5.16 -6.82 16.30
C LEU A 152 -4.86 -6.26 17.70
N VAL A 153 -5.78 -6.43 18.69
CA VAL A 153 -5.50 -6.05 20.08
C VAL A 153 -4.28 -6.77 20.62
N LEU A 154 -4.19 -8.08 20.41
CA LEU A 154 -3.08 -8.88 20.90
C LEU A 154 -1.74 -8.43 20.30
N PHE A 155 -1.68 -8.36 18.97
CA PHE A 155 -0.40 -8.07 18.28
C PHE A 155 0.02 -6.61 18.37
N TYR A 156 -0.91 -5.64 18.28
CA TYR A 156 -0.54 -4.23 18.51
C TYR A 156 -0.21 -3.97 19.98
N GLY A 157 -0.84 -4.68 20.92
CA GLY A 157 -0.44 -4.69 22.32
C GLY A 157 1.02 -5.15 22.49
N MET A 158 1.41 -6.24 21.81
CA MET A 158 2.81 -6.71 21.79
C MET A 158 3.75 -5.69 21.15
N ILE A 159 3.35 -5.09 20.01
CA ILE A 159 4.15 -4.05 19.32
C ILE A 159 4.43 -2.89 20.27
N PHE A 160 3.41 -2.31 20.91
CA PHE A 160 3.59 -1.16 21.79
C PHE A 160 4.34 -1.52 23.08
N LEU A 161 4.18 -2.75 23.58
CA LEU A 161 4.98 -3.25 24.69
C LEU A 161 6.47 -3.34 24.30
N LEU A 162 6.80 -3.93 23.15
CA LEU A 162 8.17 -4.01 22.65
C LEU A 162 8.73 -2.64 22.33
N ALA A 163 7.94 -1.74 21.76
CA ALA A 163 8.36 -0.37 21.44
C ALA A 163 8.86 0.42 22.66
N ALA A 164 8.40 0.06 23.88
CA ALA A 164 8.89 0.69 25.11
C ALA A 164 10.36 0.33 25.46
N PHE A 165 10.90 -0.75 24.89
CA PHE A 165 12.25 -1.24 25.14
C PHE A 165 13.23 -0.98 23.99
N VAL A 166 12.73 -0.49 22.85
CA VAL A 166 13.51 -0.26 21.62
C VAL A 166 14.06 1.18 21.61
N PRO A 167 15.31 1.41 21.18
CA PRO A 167 15.85 2.75 20.98
C PRO A 167 14.98 3.58 20.03
N LYS A 168 14.88 4.89 20.30
CA LYS A 168 13.99 5.81 19.56
C LYS A 168 14.27 5.85 18.06
N GLU A 169 15.51 5.65 17.69
CA GLU A 169 16.01 5.63 16.31
C GLU A 169 15.41 4.50 15.47
N PHE A 170 15.08 3.37 16.11
CA PHE A 170 14.46 2.23 15.42
C PHE A 170 12.93 2.28 15.41
N LEU A 171 12.29 3.06 16.27
CA LEU A 171 10.83 3.08 16.39
C LEU A 171 10.16 3.49 15.08
N ALA A 172 10.59 4.62 14.51
CA ALA A 172 10.00 5.14 13.28
C ALA A 172 10.20 4.17 12.11
N VAL A 173 11.41 3.65 11.95
CA VAL A 173 11.76 2.66 10.91
C VAL A 173 10.99 1.35 11.09
N ALA A 174 10.82 0.88 12.33
CA ALA A 174 10.07 -0.35 12.60
C ALA A 174 8.61 -0.22 12.17
N PHE A 175 7.96 0.88 12.51
CA PHE A 175 6.58 1.11 12.08
C PHE A 175 6.48 1.36 10.57
N ASP A 176 7.44 2.05 9.94
CA ASP A 176 7.51 2.25 8.50
C ASP A 176 7.65 0.92 7.75
N SER A 177 8.41 -0.04 8.31
CA SER A 177 8.59 -1.36 7.68
C SER A 177 7.27 -2.12 7.47
N GLY A 178 6.29 -1.93 8.34
CA GLY A 178 4.96 -2.52 8.21
C GLY A 178 4.18 -2.01 6.98
N GLY A 179 4.40 -0.75 6.59
CA GLY A 179 3.81 -0.17 5.38
C GLY A 179 4.59 -0.52 4.12
N VAL A 180 5.91 -0.39 4.17
CA VAL A 180 6.80 -0.60 3.01
C VAL A 180 6.76 -2.03 2.47
N THR A 181 6.51 -3.04 3.31
CA THR A 181 6.43 -4.45 2.90
C THR A 181 5.16 -4.83 2.17
N THR A 182 4.17 -3.96 2.15
CA THR A 182 2.89 -4.17 1.47
C THR A 182 2.79 -3.28 0.23
N GLY A 183 3.72 -3.48 -0.69
CA GLY A 183 3.87 -2.71 -1.93
C GLY A 183 3.20 -3.35 -3.15
N PRO A 184 3.59 -2.91 -4.36
CA PRO A 184 2.92 -3.22 -5.61
C PRO A 184 2.94 -4.70 -5.99
N MET A 185 3.92 -5.49 -5.53
CA MET A 185 3.97 -6.92 -5.84
C MET A 185 3.23 -7.75 -4.78
N THR A 186 3.43 -7.42 -3.52
CA THR A 186 2.90 -8.17 -2.38
C THR A 186 1.39 -8.07 -2.28
N VAL A 187 0.82 -6.87 -2.43
CA VAL A 187 -0.62 -6.62 -2.24
C VAL A 187 -1.50 -7.37 -3.23
N PRO A 188 -1.34 -7.24 -4.55
CA PRO A 188 -2.22 -7.92 -5.50
C PRO A 188 -2.21 -9.45 -5.32
N PHE A 189 -1.04 -10.00 -5.00
CA PHE A 189 -0.90 -11.43 -4.82
C PHE A 189 -1.52 -11.92 -3.51
N ILE A 190 -1.24 -11.27 -2.36
CA ILE A 190 -1.76 -11.69 -1.05
C ILE A 190 -3.29 -11.50 -1.00
N MET A 191 -3.82 -10.42 -1.56
CA MET A 191 -5.26 -10.20 -1.61
C MET A 191 -5.96 -11.26 -2.47
N ALA A 192 -5.43 -11.55 -3.66
CA ALA A 192 -5.94 -12.60 -4.53
C ALA A 192 -5.81 -13.99 -3.89
N LEU A 193 -4.71 -14.25 -3.16
CA LEU A 193 -4.52 -15.46 -2.37
C LEU A 193 -5.63 -15.61 -1.32
N GLY A 194 -6.00 -14.52 -0.63
CA GLY A 194 -7.11 -14.49 0.32
C GLY A 194 -8.45 -14.85 -0.30
N VAL A 195 -8.76 -14.27 -1.46
CA VAL A 195 -9.95 -14.62 -2.26
C VAL A 195 -9.92 -16.10 -2.65
N GLY A 196 -8.79 -16.61 -3.15
CA GLY A 196 -8.64 -18.01 -3.54
C GLY A 196 -8.79 -18.99 -2.36
N VAL A 197 -8.28 -18.64 -1.18
CA VAL A 197 -8.43 -19.45 0.05
C VAL A 197 -9.87 -19.41 0.56
N SER A 198 -10.52 -18.26 0.56
CA SER A 198 -11.89 -18.09 1.07
C SER A 198 -12.95 -18.72 0.16
N ALA A 199 -12.74 -18.74 -1.16
CA ALA A 199 -13.67 -19.26 -2.15
C ALA A 199 -14.06 -20.75 -1.94
N ILE A 200 -13.21 -21.53 -1.26
CA ILE A 200 -13.47 -22.96 -0.99
C ILE A 200 -14.33 -23.17 0.26
N ARG A 201 -14.41 -22.18 1.16
CA ARG A 201 -15.17 -22.34 2.41
C ARG A 201 -16.68 -22.37 2.21
N GLY A 202 -17.22 -21.73 1.17
CA GLY A 202 -18.65 -21.79 0.84
C GLY A 202 -19.62 -21.29 1.93
N ASP A 203 -19.12 -20.71 3.03
CA ASP A 203 -19.94 -20.15 4.09
C ASP A 203 -20.22 -18.65 3.84
N ARG A 204 -21.24 -18.10 4.53
CA ARG A 204 -21.64 -16.70 4.39
C ARG A 204 -20.58 -15.69 4.82
N HIS A 205 -19.53 -16.14 5.52
CA HIS A 205 -18.42 -15.32 6.01
C HIS A 205 -17.16 -15.42 5.15
N ALA A 206 -17.18 -16.23 4.07
CA ALA A 206 -16.03 -16.41 3.20
C ALA A 206 -15.56 -15.08 2.60
N ALA A 207 -16.48 -14.22 2.17
CA ALA A 207 -16.16 -12.89 1.64
C ALA A 207 -15.54 -11.97 2.71
N ASP A 208 -16.04 -11.99 3.95
CA ASP A 208 -15.49 -11.20 5.06
C ASP A 208 -14.05 -11.64 5.41
N ASP A 209 -13.76 -12.93 5.29
CA ASP A 209 -12.47 -13.51 5.64
C ASP A 209 -11.43 -13.40 4.50
N SER A 210 -11.82 -13.05 3.28
CA SER A 210 -10.90 -12.83 2.16
C SER A 210 -9.97 -11.63 2.36
N PHE A 211 -10.40 -10.67 3.18
CA PHE A 211 -9.63 -9.51 3.60
C PHE A 211 -8.98 -9.71 4.99
N GLY A 212 -8.04 -8.83 5.33
CA GLY A 212 -7.31 -8.85 6.59
C GLY A 212 -6.00 -9.66 6.53
N LEU A 213 -5.62 -10.16 5.36
CA LEU A 213 -4.34 -10.85 5.17
C LEU A 213 -3.19 -9.84 5.12
N VAL A 214 -3.34 -8.78 4.34
CA VAL A 214 -2.33 -7.70 4.22
C VAL A 214 -2.13 -7.04 5.58
N ALA A 215 -3.22 -6.80 6.32
CA ALA A 215 -3.19 -6.29 7.70
C ALA A 215 -2.33 -7.14 8.64
N MET A 216 -2.51 -8.45 8.60
CA MET A 216 -1.68 -9.37 9.40
C MET A 216 -0.23 -9.36 8.93
N CYS A 217 0.01 -9.39 7.63
CA CYS A 217 1.34 -9.35 7.03
C CYS A 217 2.11 -8.06 7.37
N SER A 218 1.45 -6.92 7.61
CA SER A 218 2.08 -5.67 8.03
C SER A 218 2.60 -5.70 9.47
N ILE A 219 2.03 -6.53 10.34
CA ILE A 219 2.42 -6.65 11.76
C ILE A 219 3.78 -7.35 11.89
N GLY A 220 4.04 -8.37 11.06
CA GLY A 220 5.26 -9.15 11.09
C GLY A 220 6.54 -8.31 10.95
N PRO A 221 6.65 -7.48 9.93
CA PRO A 221 7.76 -6.55 9.73
C PRO A 221 8.02 -5.64 10.94
N ILE A 222 6.96 -5.03 11.48
CA ILE A 222 7.08 -4.15 12.65
C ILE A 222 7.75 -4.89 13.80
N LEU A 223 7.25 -6.08 14.15
CA LEU A 223 7.82 -6.89 15.22
C LEU A 223 9.25 -7.33 14.91
N ALA A 224 9.53 -7.74 13.67
CA ALA A 224 10.87 -8.14 13.25
C ALA A 224 11.88 -7.00 13.42
N VAL A 225 11.56 -5.78 12.96
CA VAL A 225 12.45 -4.62 13.07
C VAL A 225 12.57 -4.13 14.51
N LEU A 226 11.51 -4.19 15.32
CA LEU A 226 11.61 -3.90 16.76
C LEU A 226 12.58 -4.86 17.46
N ILE A 227 12.51 -6.16 17.15
CA ILE A 227 13.44 -7.15 17.71
C ILE A 227 14.88 -6.88 17.24
N LEU A 228 15.07 -6.58 15.94
CA LEU A 228 16.38 -6.20 15.42
C LEU A 228 16.93 -4.95 16.12
N GLY A 229 16.08 -3.94 16.38
CA GLY A 229 16.47 -2.73 17.12
C GLY A 229 16.97 -2.99 18.54
N ILE A 230 16.43 -4.03 19.21
CA ILE A 230 16.94 -4.47 20.52
C ILE A 230 18.31 -5.15 20.38
N VAL A 231 18.49 -5.98 19.34
CA VAL A 231 19.70 -6.78 19.13
C VAL A 231 20.87 -5.92 18.64
N PHE A 232 20.63 -5.05 17.65
CA PHE A 232 21.71 -4.31 16.97
C PHE A 232 22.12 -3.02 17.67
N ARG A 233 21.36 -2.49 18.61
CA ARG A 233 21.58 -1.22 19.30
C ARG A 233 22.08 -0.10 18.37
N ALA A 234 21.48 1.06 18.36
CA ALA A 234 21.91 2.17 17.52
C ALA A 234 23.37 2.51 17.78
N SER A 235 24.25 2.18 16.85
CA SER A 235 25.55 2.83 16.73
C SER A 235 25.31 4.12 15.93
N ASP A 236 26.10 5.18 16.16
CA ASP A 236 26.01 6.52 15.52
C ASP A 236 25.93 6.43 13.98
N SER A 237 24.78 6.04 13.46
CA SER A 237 24.54 5.95 12.03
C SER A 237 24.03 7.30 11.53
N THR A 238 24.91 8.03 10.85
CA THR A 238 24.55 9.25 10.14
C THR A 238 23.80 8.89 8.86
N TYR A 239 22.56 9.33 8.76
CA TYR A 239 21.81 9.28 7.50
C TYR A 239 22.50 10.22 6.48
N ILE A 240 22.78 9.70 5.29
CA ILE A 240 23.32 10.49 4.17
C ILE A 240 22.13 10.89 3.30
N PRO A 241 21.80 12.20 3.21
CA PRO A 241 20.75 12.66 2.31
C PRO A 241 21.03 12.29 0.86
N PRO A 242 20.00 11.96 0.06
CA PRO A 242 20.19 11.74 -1.38
C PRO A 242 20.75 12.99 -2.06
N VAL A 243 21.73 12.78 -2.94
CA VAL A 243 22.35 13.86 -3.72
C VAL A 243 21.31 14.38 -4.73
N LEU A 244 21.08 15.69 -4.72
CA LEU A 244 20.19 16.32 -5.70
C LEU A 244 20.87 16.29 -7.09
N PRO A 245 20.16 15.89 -8.15
CA PRO A 245 20.73 15.83 -9.47
C PRO A 245 21.05 17.25 -9.99
N GLU A 246 22.28 17.47 -10.38
CA GLU A 246 22.70 18.65 -11.13
C GLU A 246 22.80 18.26 -12.60
N VAL A 247 21.91 18.79 -13.43
CA VAL A 247 21.81 18.48 -14.85
C VAL A 247 21.85 19.80 -15.60
N SER A 248 22.87 19.99 -16.47
CA SER A 248 23.08 21.24 -17.20
C SER A 248 22.37 21.25 -18.55
N ASP A 249 22.17 20.08 -19.15
CA ASP A 249 21.56 19.94 -20.46
C ASP A 249 20.72 18.65 -20.61
N SER A 250 20.06 18.47 -21.75
CA SER A 250 19.22 17.32 -22.06
C SER A 250 20.03 16.02 -22.23
N VAL A 251 21.32 16.09 -22.51
CA VAL A 251 22.20 14.93 -22.66
C VAL A 251 22.52 14.36 -21.26
N GLU A 252 22.85 15.22 -20.31
CA GLU A 252 23.09 14.82 -18.91
C GLU A 252 21.80 14.28 -18.27
N LEU A 253 20.64 14.90 -18.59
CA LEU A 253 19.34 14.37 -18.17
C LEU A 253 19.14 12.93 -18.70
N TRP A 254 19.39 12.71 -19.98
CA TRP A 254 19.28 11.38 -20.57
C TRP A 254 20.26 10.40 -19.94
N GLN A 255 21.50 10.81 -19.71
CA GLN A 255 22.51 9.97 -19.05
C GLN A 255 22.10 9.56 -17.65
N LEU A 256 21.50 10.46 -16.85
CA LEU A 256 21.02 10.15 -15.50
C LEU A 256 19.99 9.00 -15.52
N PHE A 257 19.01 9.08 -16.42
CA PHE A 257 17.99 8.03 -16.55
C PHE A 257 18.57 6.76 -17.20
N HIS A 258 19.45 6.90 -18.18
CA HIS A 258 20.08 5.77 -18.86
C HIS A 258 21.00 4.96 -17.95
N VAL A 259 21.69 5.60 -17.01
CA VAL A 259 22.53 4.91 -16.00
C VAL A 259 21.67 4.25 -14.93
N SER A 260 20.56 4.85 -14.55
CA SER A 260 19.66 4.33 -13.51
C SER A 260 18.78 3.18 -14.00
N LEU A 261 18.33 3.22 -15.26
CA LEU A 261 17.40 2.24 -15.84
C LEU A 261 17.91 0.78 -15.77
N PRO A 262 19.18 0.46 -16.11
CA PRO A 262 19.70 -0.91 -15.97
C PRO A 262 19.64 -1.44 -14.54
N THR A 263 19.85 -0.59 -13.54
CA THR A 263 19.76 -0.97 -12.13
C THR A 263 18.35 -1.45 -11.80
N TYR A 264 17.31 -0.69 -12.19
CA TYR A 264 15.93 -1.11 -11.96
C TYR A 264 15.50 -2.28 -12.85
N LEU A 265 16.06 -2.44 -14.05
CA LEU A 265 15.85 -3.64 -14.86
C LEU A 265 16.34 -4.89 -14.14
N GLU A 266 17.54 -4.86 -13.56
CA GLU A 266 18.09 -5.97 -12.79
C GLU A 266 17.33 -6.20 -11.48
N GLU A 267 17.08 -5.15 -10.72
CA GLU A 267 16.38 -5.21 -9.43
C GLU A 267 14.99 -5.84 -9.57
N ILE A 268 14.19 -5.40 -10.54
CA ILE A 268 12.84 -5.94 -10.76
C ILE A 268 12.88 -7.34 -11.35
N ALA A 269 13.86 -7.67 -12.20
CA ALA A 269 14.03 -9.03 -12.69
C ALA A 269 14.33 -10.00 -11.54
N VAL A 270 15.26 -9.64 -10.65
CA VAL A 270 15.61 -10.42 -9.46
C VAL A 270 14.43 -10.52 -8.50
N SER A 271 13.69 -9.45 -8.32
CA SER A 271 12.50 -9.41 -7.46
C SER A 271 11.35 -10.27 -7.98
N LEU A 272 11.10 -10.32 -9.28
CA LEU A 272 10.07 -11.17 -9.87
C LEU A 272 10.44 -12.67 -9.91
N LEU A 273 11.72 -12.98 -9.91
CA LEU A 273 12.20 -14.36 -10.08
C LEU A 273 11.64 -15.34 -9.04
N PRO A 274 11.63 -15.07 -7.71
CA PRO A 274 11.05 -15.99 -6.73
C PRO A 274 9.58 -16.29 -6.97
N ILE A 275 8.79 -15.28 -7.39
CA ILE A 275 7.36 -15.44 -7.70
C ILE A 275 7.17 -16.31 -8.94
N ILE A 276 7.96 -16.07 -9.99
CA ILE A 276 7.91 -16.87 -11.24
C ILE A 276 8.30 -18.32 -10.97
N VAL A 277 9.38 -18.55 -10.23
CA VAL A 277 9.86 -19.91 -9.89
C VAL A 277 8.81 -20.64 -9.04
N MET A 278 8.29 -19.97 -8.01
CA MET A 278 7.25 -20.53 -7.16
C MET A 278 6.00 -20.90 -7.98
N PHE A 279 5.50 -19.98 -8.81
CA PHE A 279 4.35 -20.25 -9.65
C PHE A 279 4.62 -21.39 -10.65
N GLY A 280 5.83 -21.44 -11.21
CA GLY A 280 6.27 -22.55 -12.06
C GLY A 280 6.18 -23.90 -11.34
N ILE A 281 6.67 -23.98 -10.08
CA ILE A 281 6.55 -25.20 -9.26
C ILE A 281 5.06 -25.57 -9.08
N PHE A 282 4.21 -24.61 -8.68
CA PHE A 282 2.77 -24.86 -8.53
C PHE A 282 2.11 -25.30 -9.85
N GLN A 283 2.53 -24.72 -10.98
CA GLN A 283 2.03 -25.10 -12.30
C GLN A 283 2.26 -26.57 -12.63
N PHE A 284 3.48 -27.08 -12.33
CA PHE A 284 3.84 -28.47 -12.62
C PHE A 284 3.28 -29.46 -11.59
N VAL A 285 3.12 -29.05 -10.33
CA VAL A 285 2.73 -29.96 -9.23
C VAL A 285 1.21 -30.01 -9.04
N ALA A 286 0.50 -28.92 -9.28
CA ALA A 286 -0.87 -28.79 -8.78
C ALA A 286 -1.86 -28.03 -9.68
N LEU A 287 -1.42 -27.03 -10.44
CA LEU A 287 -2.34 -26.16 -11.18
C LEU A 287 -2.75 -26.73 -12.54
N TYR A 288 -1.80 -27.31 -13.29
CA TYR A 288 -2.02 -27.92 -14.62
C TYR A 288 -2.84 -27.02 -15.58
N MET A 289 -2.49 -25.73 -15.62
CA MET A 289 -3.22 -24.73 -16.42
C MET A 289 -3.02 -24.95 -17.91
N ASP A 290 -4.03 -24.59 -18.70
CA ASP A 290 -3.98 -24.58 -20.15
C ASP A 290 -2.97 -23.54 -20.70
N ARG A 291 -2.44 -23.80 -21.90
CA ARG A 291 -1.42 -22.97 -22.55
C ARG A 291 -1.90 -21.52 -22.77
N ARG A 292 -3.21 -21.28 -22.99
CA ARG A 292 -3.75 -19.93 -23.19
C ARG A 292 -3.72 -19.11 -21.90
N SER A 293 -4.15 -19.70 -20.79
CA SER A 293 -4.10 -19.06 -19.47
C SER A 293 -2.67 -18.79 -19.05
N LEU A 294 -1.76 -19.76 -19.26
CA LEU A 294 -0.33 -19.58 -18.97
C LEU A 294 0.30 -18.47 -19.83
N GLY A 295 -0.05 -18.43 -21.13
CA GLY A 295 0.39 -17.35 -22.03
C GLY A 295 -0.12 -15.97 -21.60
N ARG A 296 -1.36 -15.87 -21.12
CA ARG A 296 -1.90 -14.63 -20.58
C ARG A 296 -1.14 -14.16 -19.33
N ILE A 297 -0.83 -15.07 -18.41
CA ILE A 297 -0.03 -14.78 -17.21
C ILE A 297 1.39 -14.33 -17.59
N ALA A 298 2.03 -15.00 -18.55
CA ALA A 298 3.37 -14.62 -19.02
C ALA A 298 3.40 -13.21 -19.63
N VAL A 299 2.40 -12.85 -20.45
CA VAL A 299 2.25 -11.49 -20.99
C VAL A 299 1.97 -10.49 -19.86
N GLY A 300 1.13 -10.85 -18.89
CA GLY A 300 0.87 -10.05 -17.71
C GLY A 300 2.14 -9.78 -16.89
N LEU A 301 2.97 -10.80 -16.65
CA LEU A 301 4.26 -10.65 -15.99
C LEU A 301 5.22 -9.72 -16.75
N ALA A 302 5.24 -9.80 -18.09
CA ALA A 302 6.04 -8.89 -18.90
C ALA A 302 5.55 -7.43 -18.75
N TYR A 303 4.24 -7.20 -18.73
CA TYR A 303 3.67 -5.88 -18.46
C TYR A 303 3.95 -5.40 -17.04
N THR A 304 3.83 -6.26 -16.03
CA THR A 304 4.22 -5.96 -14.65
C THR A 304 5.69 -5.55 -14.55
N TYR A 305 6.57 -6.31 -15.20
CA TYR A 305 8.00 -6.03 -15.23
C TYR A 305 8.31 -4.66 -15.83
N VAL A 306 7.85 -4.41 -17.06
CA VAL A 306 8.07 -3.11 -17.75
C VAL A 306 7.43 -1.97 -16.95
N GLY A 307 6.22 -2.19 -16.44
CA GLY A 307 5.50 -1.20 -15.64
C GLY A 307 6.24 -0.80 -14.39
N LEU A 308 6.74 -1.77 -13.61
CA LEU A 308 7.50 -1.49 -12.38
C LEU A 308 8.84 -0.84 -12.65
N VAL A 309 9.57 -1.26 -13.68
CA VAL A 309 10.85 -0.63 -14.07
C VAL A 309 10.65 0.85 -14.39
N LEU A 310 9.68 1.18 -15.22
CA LEU A 310 9.37 2.57 -15.57
C LEU A 310 8.89 3.37 -14.36
N PHE A 311 8.00 2.78 -13.57
CA PHE A 311 7.44 3.41 -12.38
C PHE A 311 8.54 3.73 -11.36
N LEU A 312 9.37 2.76 -10.97
CA LEU A 312 10.41 2.96 -9.97
C LEU A 312 11.54 3.87 -10.47
N THR A 313 11.90 3.77 -11.74
CA THR A 313 12.87 4.74 -12.34
C THR A 313 12.32 6.16 -12.25
N GLY A 314 11.06 6.37 -12.65
CA GLY A 314 10.43 7.70 -12.58
C GLY A 314 10.28 8.22 -11.16
N ALA A 315 9.93 7.34 -10.22
CA ALA A 315 9.75 7.69 -8.83
C ALA A 315 11.08 8.04 -8.13
N ASN A 316 12.09 7.20 -8.28
CA ASN A 316 13.37 7.42 -7.59
C ASN A 316 14.23 8.51 -8.23
N VAL A 317 14.27 8.59 -9.57
CA VAL A 317 15.11 9.57 -10.26
C VAL A 317 14.42 10.93 -10.41
N GLY A 318 13.08 10.94 -10.53
CA GLY A 318 12.32 12.18 -10.75
C GLY A 318 11.64 12.71 -9.49
N PHE A 319 10.83 11.87 -8.81
CA PHE A 319 9.98 12.33 -7.71
C PHE A 319 10.73 12.48 -6.40
N MET A 320 11.64 11.57 -6.06
CA MET A 320 12.40 11.59 -4.81
C MET A 320 13.22 12.88 -4.63
N PRO A 321 14.04 13.33 -5.61
CA PRO A 321 14.78 14.59 -5.50
C PRO A 321 13.86 15.82 -5.40
N ALA A 322 12.77 15.83 -6.17
CA ALA A 322 11.81 16.93 -6.15
C ALA A 322 11.09 17.01 -4.80
N GLY A 323 10.67 15.87 -4.23
CA GLY A 323 10.07 15.82 -2.90
C GLY A 323 11.02 16.36 -1.83
N ASN A 324 12.27 15.90 -1.81
CA ASN A 324 13.27 16.34 -0.85
C ASN A 324 13.53 17.85 -0.96
N TYR A 325 13.73 18.36 -2.16
CA TYR A 325 13.96 19.78 -2.40
C TYR A 325 12.76 20.65 -1.96
N LEU A 326 11.54 20.24 -2.34
CA LEU A 326 10.32 20.94 -1.93
C LEU A 326 10.19 20.98 -0.40
N GLY A 327 10.51 19.89 0.28
CA GLY A 327 10.52 19.82 1.74
C GLY A 327 11.48 20.82 2.34
N GLN A 328 12.71 20.89 1.83
CA GLN A 328 13.72 21.84 2.29
C GLN A 328 13.27 23.30 2.09
N VAL A 329 12.78 23.66 0.92
CA VAL A 329 12.38 25.02 0.61
C VAL A 329 11.16 25.44 1.40
N LEU A 330 10.11 24.60 1.46
CA LEU A 330 8.87 24.93 2.17
C LEU A 330 9.09 25.08 3.69
N ALA A 331 9.89 24.21 4.30
CA ALA A 331 10.18 24.27 5.73
C ALA A 331 11.22 25.32 6.10
N GLY A 332 12.07 25.75 5.14
CA GLY A 332 13.04 26.84 5.28
C GLY A 332 12.44 28.25 5.23
N GLN A 333 11.17 28.41 4.81
CA GLN A 333 10.50 29.70 4.74
C GLN A 333 10.17 30.27 6.12
N SER A 334 10.01 31.61 6.19
CA SER A 334 9.58 32.29 7.44
C SER A 334 8.23 31.79 7.94
N PHE A 335 7.34 31.35 7.03
CA PHE A 335 6.03 30.79 7.31
C PHE A 335 6.02 29.26 7.11
N ARG A 336 7.01 28.58 7.64
CA ARG A 336 7.24 27.11 7.50
C ARG A 336 6.01 26.23 7.72
N TRP A 337 5.00 26.71 8.46
CA TRP A 337 3.75 25.97 8.69
C TRP A 337 2.93 25.73 7.42
N ILE A 338 3.24 26.41 6.29
CA ILE A 338 2.60 26.19 4.99
C ILE A 338 2.83 24.76 4.48
N ILE A 339 3.90 24.08 4.92
CA ILE A 339 4.17 22.69 4.52
C ILE A 339 3.05 21.74 4.98
N ILE A 340 2.29 22.09 6.04
CA ILE A 340 1.18 21.26 6.52
C ILE A 340 0.04 21.22 5.51
N PRO A 341 -0.61 22.34 5.12
CA PRO A 341 -1.66 22.29 4.12
C PRO A 341 -1.16 21.84 2.75
N MET A 342 0.09 22.14 2.37
CA MET A 342 0.70 21.63 1.14
C MET A 342 0.90 20.13 1.19
N GLY A 343 1.43 19.60 2.31
CA GLY A 343 1.57 18.17 2.53
C GLY A 343 0.20 17.45 2.52
N MET A 344 -0.83 18.04 3.12
CA MET A 344 -2.20 17.52 3.07
C MET A 344 -2.73 17.43 1.64
N LEU A 345 -2.52 18.48 0.84
CA LEU A 345 -2.95 18.53 -0.56
C LEU A 345 -2.22 17.47 -1.39
N ILE A 346 -0.91 17.39 -1.24
CA ILE A 346 -0.08 16.38 -1.91
C ILE A 346 -0.51 14.98 -1.49
N GLY A 347 -0.67 14.73 -0.18
CA GLY A 347 -1.09 13.44 0.36
C GLY A 347 -2.45 12.98 -0.15
N TYR A 348 -3.39 13.90 -0.38
CA TYR A 348 -4.70 13.57 -0.96
C TYR A 348 -4.59 12.99 -2.37
N PHE A 349 -3.68 13.49 -3.19
CA PHE A 349 -3.51 13.03 -4.56
C PHE A 349 -2.50 11.90 -4.70
N ILE A 350 -1.46 11.86 -3.85
CA ILE A 350 -0.36 10.89 -3.99
C ILE A 350 -0.84 9.43 -3.83
N VAL A 351 -1.81 9.20 -2.94
CA VAL A 351 -2.38 7.86 -2.74
C VAL A 351 -3.14 7.35 -3.97
N LYS A 352 -3.66 8.25 -4.81
CA LYS A 352 -4.32 7.87 -6.08
C LYS A 352 -3.32 7.40 -7.12
N ALA A 353 -2.08 7.85 -7.03
CA ALA A 353 -0.99 7.40 -7.89
C ALA A 353 -0.30 6.12 -7.36
N GLU A 354 -0.76 5.59 -6.22
CA GLU A 354 -0.26 4.33 -5.67
C GLU A 354 -0.83 3.14 -6.43
N PRO A 355 0.01 2.33 -7.13
CA PRO A 355 -0.49 1.25 -7.98
C PRO A 355 -1.30 0.20 -7.21
N ALA A 356 -0.88 -0.12 -5.98
CA ALA A 356 -1.55 -1.11 -5.14
C ALA A 356 -2.94 -0.66 -4.67
N VAL A 357 -3.15 0.66 -4.48
CA VAL A 357 -4.45 1.24 -4.10
C VAL A 357 -5.49 1.03 -5.20
N TYR A 358 -5.09 1.12 -6.45
CA TYR A 358 -5.99 0.83 -7.57
C TYR A 358 -6.50 -0.62 -7.51
N VAL A 359 -5.59 -1.58 -7.31
CA VAL A 359 -5.94 -3.00 -7.20
C VAL A 359 -6.86 -3.25 -6.01
N LEU A 360 -6.56 -2.67 -4.84
CA LEU A 360 -7.42 -2.76 -3.66
C LEU A 360 -8.82 -2.24 -3.93
N ASN A 361 -8.95 -1.02 -4.46
CA ASN A 361 -10.25 -0.39 -4.70
C ASN A 361 -11.12 -1.24 -5.62
N LYS A 362 -10.54 -1.77 -6.69
CA LYS A 362 -11.23 -2.63 -7.64
C LYS A 362 -11.65 -3.96 -7.01
N GLN A 363 -10.77 -4.59 -6.25
CA GLN A 363 -11.06 -5.86 -5.59
C GLN A 363 -12.14 -5.71 -4.51
N VAL A 364 -12.14 -4.59 -3.76
CA VAL A 364 -13.21 -4.28 -2.80
C VAL A 364 -14.55 -4.12 -3.51
N GLU A 365 -14.60 -3.40 -4.64
CA GLU A 365 -15.82 -3.23 -5.43
C GLU A 365 -16.34 -4.57 -5.97
N GLU A 366 -15.46 -5.42 -6.50
CA GLU A 366 -15.81 -6.74 -7.02
C GLU A 366 -16.33 -7.68 -5.92
N VAL A 367 -15.63 -7.78 -4.78
CA VAL A 367 -16.02 -8.68 -3.67
C VAL A 367 -17.29 -8.21 -2.95
N THR A 368 -17.59 -6.91 -2.98
CA THR A 368 -18.80 -6.33 -2.37
C THR A 368 -19.96 -6.18 -3.36
N ASP A 369 -19.86 -6.73 -4.57
CA ASP A 369 -20.86 -6.59 -5.64
C ASP A 369 -21.27 -5.11 -5.88
N GLY A 370 -20.28 -4.19 -5.79
CA GLY A 370 -20.50 -2.76 -5.97
C GLY A 370 -21.11 -2.03 -4.76
N ALA A 371 -21.34 -2.71 -3.64
CA ALA A 371 -21.87 -2.07 -2.42
C ALA A 371 -20.91 -1.01 -1.87
N ILE A 372 -19.61 -1.18 -2.08
CA ILE A 372 -18.56 -0.20 -1.84
C ILE A 372 -17.92 0.11 -3.20
N SER A 373 -18.22 1.28 -3.77
CA SER A 373 -17.63 1.66 -5.04
C SER A 373 -16.13 1.99 -4.89
N ALA A 374 -15.34 1.68 -5.92
CA ALA A 374 -13.91 2.02 -5.98
C ALA A 374 -13.67 3.52 -5.75
N GLN A 375 -14.57 4.38 -6.24
CA GLN A 375 -14.50 5.83 -6.05
C GLN A 375 -14.70 6.24 -4.58
N ALA A 376 -15.67 5.65 -3.87
CA ALA A 376 -15.90 5.93 -2.45
C ALA A 376 -14.72 5.49 -1.60
N MET A 377 -14.17 4.31 -1.88
CA MET A 377 -12.98 3.76 -1.24
C MET A 377 -11.77 4.68 -1.47
N GLY A 378 -11.49 5.04 -2.73
CA GLY A 378 -10.40 5.94 -3.09
C GLY A 378 -10.50 7.32 -2.43
N THR A 379 -11.73 7.87 -2.28
CA THR A 379 -11.94 9.15 -1.58
C THR A 379 -11.67 9.03 -0.08
N ALA A 380 -12.11 7.95 0.56
CA ALA A 380 -11.86 7.70 1.99
C ALA A 380 -10.35 7.55 2.27
N LEU A 381 -9.64 6.83 1.40
CA LEU A 381 -8.19 6.69 1.47
C LEU A 381 -7.48 8.03 1.27
N SER A 382 -7.86 8.80 0.24
CA SER A 382 -7.30 10.13 -0.03
C SER A 382 -7.48 11.09 1.15
N ALA A 383 -8.64 11.10 1.77
CA ALA A 383 -8.90 11.92 2.95
C ALA A 383 -8.04 11.47 4.15
N GLY A 384 -7.93 10.16 4.38
CA GLY A 384 -7.09 9.60 5.43
C GLY A 384 -5.62 9.97 5.25
N VAL A 385 -5.07 9.74 4.08
CA VAL A 385 -3.66 10.05 3.78
C VAL A 385 -3.40 11.55 3.83
N SER A 386 -4.33 12.39 3.37
CA SER A 386 -4.24 13.85 3.51
C SER A 386 -4.04 14.28 4.96
N ILE A 387 -4.89 13.80 5.87
CA ILE A 387 -4.80 14.10 7.30
C ILE A 387 -3.48 13.59 7.87
N SER A 388 -3.09 12.37 7.50
CA SER A 388 -1.86 11.74 7.96
C SER A 388 -0.62 12.55 7.59
N VAL A 389 -0.51 12.97 6.34
CA VAL A 389 0.64 13.77 5.86
C VAL A 389 0.67 15.11 6.58
N GLY A 390 -0.50 15.74 6.82
CA GLY A 390 -0.56 16.94 7.64
C GLY A 390 0.00 16.73 9.05
N LEU A 391 -0.41 15.66 9.74
CA LEU A 391 0.11 15.30 11.06
C LEU A 391 1.61 14.96 11.02
N ALA A 392 2.07 14.29 9.97
CA ALA A 392 3.48 13.99 9.76
C ALA A 392 4.31 15.28 9.61
N MET A 393 3.82 16.27 8.86
CA MET A 393 4.49 17.57 8.75
C MET A 393 4.50 18.33 10.07
N VAL A 394 3.41 18.28 10.86
CA VAL A 394 3.41 18.83 12.24
C VAL A 394 4.51 18.17 13.06
N ARG A 395 4.62 16.85 13.00
CA ARG A 395 5.65 16.10 13.73
C ARG A 395 7.06 16.52 13.30
N VAL A 396 7.35 16.60 12.01
CA VAL A 396 8.65 17.03 11.49
C VAL A 396 9.02 18.44 11.99
N LEU A 397 8.06 19.37 11.98
CA LEU A 397 8.30 20.75 12.43
C LEU A 397 8.49 20.90 13.94
N THR A 398 7.95 19.97 14.73
CA THR A 398 7.91 20.06 16.21
C THR A 398 8.84 19.08 16.91
N GLY A 399 9.35 18.05 16.22
CA GLY A 399 10.18 16.98 16.83
C GLY A 399 9.42 16.08 17.83
N VAL A 400 8.08 16.08 17.80
CA VAL A 400 7.26 15.24 18.71
C VAL A 400 7.43 13.77 18.35
N SER A 401 7.59 12.92 19.38
CA SER A 401 7.74 11.47 19.18
C SER A 401 6.56 10.87 18.41
N ILE A 402 6.87 9.97 17.47
CA ILE A 402 5.88 9.26 16.64
C ILE A 402 4.84 8.51 17.48
N LEU A 403 5.19 8.03 18.66
CA LEU A 403 4.28 7.27 19.53
C LEU A 403 3.07 8.11 19.98
N TRP A 404 3.20 9.44 20.10
CA TRP A 404 2.07 10.33 20.41
C TRP A 404 0.99 10.36 19.31
N PHE A 405 1.33 9.97 18.10
CA PHE A 405 0.39 9.84 16.98
C PHE A 405 -0.07 8.39 16.80
N LEU A 406 0.87 7.45 16.81
CA LEU A 406 0.55 6.04 16.51
C LEU A 406 -0.27 5.38 17.63
N VAL A 407 0.08 5.58 18.90
CA VAL A 407 -0.64 4.93 20.01
C VAL A 407 -2.12 5.34 20.03
N PRO A 408 -2.48 6.64 20.08
CA PRO A 408 -3.88 7.03 20.02
C PRO A 408 -4.58 6.61 18.73
N GLY A 409 -3.90 6.71 17.58
CA GLY A 409 -4.44 6.34 16.28
C GLY A 409 -4.81 4.85 16.19
N TYR A 410 -3.91 3.96 16.59
CA TYR A 410 -4.18 2.52 16.60
C TYR A 410 -5.19 2.12 17.68
N VAL A 411 -5.15 2.73 18.87
CA VAL A 411 -6.16 2.49 19.92
C VAL A 411 -7.55 2.87 19.40
N PHE A 412 -7.66 4.02 18.72
CA PHE A 412 -8.93 4.45 18.12
C PHE A 412 -9.37 3.53 16.98
N ALA A 413 -8.48 3.19 16.05
CA ALA A 413 -8.77 2.29 14.93
C ALA A 413 -9.20 0.88 15.42
N ILE A 414 -8.51 0.31 16.40
CA ILE A 414 -8.85 -0.97 16.99
C ILE A 414 -10.16 -0.86 17.80
N GLY A 415 -10.37 0.25 18.51
CA GLY A 415 -11.61 0.50 19.24
C GLY A 415 -12.85 0.51 18.33
N ILE A 416 -12.78 1.21 17.20
CA ILE A 416 -13.86 1.25 16.20
C ILE A 416 -14.14 -0.15 15.61
N SER A 417 -13.11 -0.99 15.46
CA SER A 417 -13.24 -2.32 14.86
C SER A 417 -14.23 -3.27 15.58
N PHE A 418 -14.57 -2.97 16.83
CA PHE A 418 -15.58 -3.73 17.58
C PHE A 418 -17.03 -3.28 17.31
N VAL A 419 -17.20 -2.13 16.68
CA VAL A 419 -18.53 -1.52 16.41
C VAL A 419 -18.92 -1.62 14.94
N VAL A 420 -17.94 -1.59 14.04
CA VAL A 420 -18.09 -1.61 12.58
C VAL A 420 -18.23 -3.07 12.07
N PRO A 421 -18.94 -3.31 10.94
CA PRO A 421 -18.99 -4.64 10.34
C PRO A 421 -17.58 -5.20 10.05
N LYS A 422 -17.40 -6.51 10.26
CA LYS A 422 -16.09 -7.20 10.16
C LYS A 422 -15.38 -6.96 8.82
N LEU A 423 -16.15 -6.95 7.73
CA LEU A 423 -15.64 -6.68 6.39
C LEU A 423 -14.95 -5.32 6.31
N PHE A 424 -15.59 -4.24 6.79
CA PHE A 424 -14.98 -2.90 6.78
C PHE A 424 -13.74 -2.81 7.64
N THR A 425 -13.68 -3.53 8.76
CA THR A 425 -12.47 -3.62 9.58
C THR A 425 -11.34 -4.29 8.81
N ALA A 426 -11.60 -5.41 8.15
CA ALA A 426 -10.61 -6.14 7.39
C ALA A 426 -10.09 -5.31 6.20
N ILE A 427 -11.01 -4.70 5.41
CA ILE A 427 -10.66 -3.80 4.31
C ILE A 427 -9.85 -2.59 4.82
N ALA A 428 -10.25 -1.98 5.94
CA ALA A 428 -9.56 -0.82 6.48
C ALA A 428 -8.11 -1.13 6.83
N PHE A 429 -7.87 -2.24 7.54
CA PHE A 429 -6.53 -2.62 7.95
C PHE A 429 -5.66 -3.10 6.76
N ASP A 430 -6.24 -3.74 5.75
CA ASP A 430 -5.54 -4.01 4.50
C ASP A 430 -5.20 -2.70 3.76
N ALA A 431 -6.15 -1.77 3.72
CA ALA A 431 -5.97 -0.47 3.05
C ALA A 431 -4.84 0.38 3.65
N GLY A 432 -4.60 0.28 4.95
CA GLY A 432 -3.48 0.97 5.61
C GLY A 432 -2.14 0.53 5.04
N GLY A 433 -1.90 -0.77 4.91
CA GLY A 433 -0.70 -1.28 4.28
C GLY A 433 -0.57 -0.87 2.81
N VAL A 434 -1.68 -0.94 2.07
CA VAL A 434 -1.72 -0.63 0.64
C VAL A 434 -1.47 0.85 0.34
N ALA A 435 -1.93 1.77 1.20
CA ALA A 435 -1.79 3.22 0.98
C ALA A 435 -0.36 3.74 1.22
N SER A 436 0.50 2.95 1.83
CA SER A 436 1.87 3.34 2.23
C SER A 436 2.96 2.76 1.33
N GLY A 437 2.68 2.57 0.05
CA GLY A 437 3.59 1.98 -0.94
C GLY A 437 4.61 2.94 -1.54
N PRO A 438 5.14 2.62 -2.76
CA PRO A 438 6.26 3.31 -3.39
C PRO A 438 6.13 4.83 -3.47
N MET A 439 4.95 5.37 -3.78
CA MET A 439 4.78 6.82 -3.90
C MET A 439 4.94 7.54 -2.55
N THR A 440 4.54 6.89 -1.46
CA THR A 440 4.78 7.40 -0.11
C THR A 440 6.28 7.36 0.23
N ALA A 441 6.97 6.27 -0.11
CA ALA A 441 8.39 6.09 0.17
C ALA A 441 9.28 6.98 -0.70
N THR A 442 8.91 7.27 -1.96
CA THR A 442 9.75 8.00 -2.92
C THR A 442 9.42 9.48 -3.05
N PHE A 443 8.29 9.95 -2.52
CA PHE A 443 7.94 11.38 -2.55
C PHE A 443 7.62 11.95 -1.17
N LEU A 444 6.70 11.34 -0.39
CA LEU A 444 6.29 11.91 0.90
C LEU A 444 7.38 11.77 1.98
N LEU A 445 8.06 10.64 2.04
CA LEU A 445 9.17 10.48 2.98
C LEU A 445 10.34 11.41 2.63
N PRO A 446 10.81 11.54 1.39
CA PRO A 446 11.78 12.57 1.00
C PRO A 446 11.34 14.00 1.28
N LEU A 447 10.06 14.33 1.09
CA LEU A 447 9.51 15.65 1.46
C LEU A 447 9.69 15.91 2.97
N ALA A 448 9.40 14.91 3.81
CA ALA A 448 9.59 15.00 5.25
C ALA A 448 11.08 15.08 5.63
N GLN A 449 11.94 14.31 4.96
CA GLN A 449 13.39 14.34 5.16
C GLN A 449 13.97 15.72 4.82
N GLY A 450 13.58 16.28 3.67
CA GLY A 450 13.97 17.63 3.27
C GLY A 450 13.50 18.69 4.27
N ALA A 451 12.25 18.60 4.73
CA ALA A 451 11.72 19.50 5.76
C ALA A 451 12.47 19.38 7.08
N CYS A 452 12.80 18.14 7.49
CA CYS A 452 13.57 17.88 8.71
C CYS A 452 14.96 18.50 8.66
N VAL A 453 15.67 18.39 7.53
CA VAL A 453 16.96 19.04 7.28
C VAL A 453 16.84 20.56 7.45
N ALA A 454 15.83 21.17 6.85
CA ALA A 454 15.63 22.62 6.87
C ALA A 454 15.37 23.18 8.28
N VAL A 455 14.73 22.40 9.15
CA VAL A 455 14.47 22.80 10.55
C VAL A 455 15.57 22.38 11.52
N GLY A 456 16.62 21.68 11.05
CA GLY A 456 17.72 21.18 11.88
C GLY A 456 17.36 20.00 12.79
N GLY A 457 16.32 19.22 12.41
CA GLY A 457 15.89 18.03 13.13
C GLY A 457 16.74 16.79 12.82
N ASN A 458 16.51 15.71 13.57
CA ASN A 458 17.15 14.42 13.31
C ASN A 458 16.27 13.60 12.35
N ILE A 459 16.81 13.31 11.15
CA ILE A 459 16.06 12.61 10.09
C ILE A 459 15.53 11.26 10.58
N VAL A 460 16.35 10.49 11.32
CA VAL A 460 15.99 9.14 11.75
C VAL A 460 14.84 9.14 12.76
N THR A 461 14.82 10.12 13.67
CA THR A 461 13.77 10.21 14.70
C THR A 461 12.57 11.04 14.29
N ASP A 462 12.75 12.05 13.41
CA ASP A 462 11.74 13.07 13.17
C ASP A 462 11.13 12.98 11.75
N ALA A 463 11.89 12.52 10.74
CA ALA A 463 11.36 12.38 9.38
C ALA A 463 10.82 10.96 9.09
N PHE A 464 11.53 9.89 9.49
CA PHE A 464 10.97 8.53 9.38
C PHE A 464 9.68 8.42 10.21
N GLY A 465 8.80 7.50 9.83
CA GLY A 465 7.48 7.32 10.43
C GLY A 465 6.36 7.97 9.62
N VAL A 466 6.67 8.64 8.51
CA VAL A 466 5.65 9.16 7.57
C VAL A 466 4.87 8.01 6.95
N VAL A 467 5.55 6.94 6.54
CA VAL A 467 4.94 5.74 5.96
C VAL A 467 3.98 5.09 6.96
N ALA A 468 4.40 4.94 8.22
CA ALA A 468 3.57 4.42 9.30
C ALA A 468 2.33 5.28 9.58
N MET A 469 2.49 6.60 9.57
CA MET A 469 1.36 7.52 9.76
C MET A 469 0.39 7.45 8.58
N VAL A 470 0.88 7.36 7.34
CA VAL A 470 0.06 7.15 6.15
C VAL A 470 -0.67 5.81 6.21
N ALA A 471 -0.03 4.75 6.72
CA ALA A 471 -0.67 3.46 6.92
C ALA A 471 -1.79 3.49 7.99
N MET A 472 -1.64 4.30 9.03
CA MET A 472 -2.55 4.33 10.17
C MET A 472 -3.90 5.00 9.85
N THR A 473 -3.92 6.13 9.16
CA THR A 473 -5.15 6.92 9.01
C THR A 473 -6.23 6.29 8.12
N PRO A 474 -5.91 5.55 7.04
CA PRO A 474 -6.89 4.75 6.32
C PRO A 474 -7.65 3.75 7.18
N LEU A 475 -7.00 3.20 8.22
CA LEU A 475 -7.66 2.31 9.18
C LEU A 475 -8.87 2.98 9.83
N ILE A 476 -8.76 4.27 10.10
CA ILE A 476 -9.81 5.06 10.72
C ILE A 476 -10.85 5.49 9.69
N THR A 477 -10.42 6.10 8.57
CA THR A 477 -11.34 6.69 7.59
C THR A 477 -12.21 5.65 6.88
N VAL A 478 -11.67 4.49 6.54
CA VAL A 478 -12.43 3.40 5.92
C VAL A 478 -13.42 2.78 6.91
N GLN A 479 -13.03 2.62 8.19
CA GLN A 479 -13.97 2.14 9.22
C GLN A 479 -15.07 3.16 9.50
N LEU A 480 -14.77 4.47 9.54
CA LEU A 480 -15.79 5.52 9.66
C LEU A 480 -16.75 5.51 8.48
N MET A 481 -16.25 5.29 7.26
CA MET A 481 -17.12 5.11 6.07
C MET A 481 -18.06 3.93 6.28
N GLY A 482 -17.56 2.79 6.76
CA GLY A 482 -18.37 1.60 7.09
C GLY A 482 -19.42 1.88 8.16
N LEU A 483 -19.06 2.63 9.20
CA LEU A 483 -19.98 3.02 10.26
C LEU A 483 -21.11 3.90 9.72
N VAL A 484 -20.79 4.90 8.90
CA VAL A 484 -21.78 5.77 8.25
C VAL A 484 -22.71 4.97 7.35
N ALA A 485 -22.18 4.04 6.55
CA ALA A 485 -23.00 3.16 5.71
C ALA A 485 -23.96 2.31 6.55
N GLN A 486 -23.49 1.72 7.66
CA GLN A 486 -24.31 0.94 8.57
C GLN A 486 -25.43 1.76 9.22
N LEU A 487 -25.12 2.98 9.65
CA LEU A 487 -26.11 3.89 10.25
C LEU A 487 -27.19 4.29 9.24
N ARG A 488 -26.81 4.58 7.99
CA ARG A 488 -27.75 4.89 6.90
C ARG A 488 -28.67 3.71 6.61
N THR A 489 -28.15 2.49 6.54
CA THR A 489 -28.94 1.28 6.30
C THR A 489 -29.91 1.01 7.46
N ARG A 490 -29.46 1.18 8.71
CA ARG A 490 -30.34 1.05 9.90
C ARG A 490 -31.46 2.09 9.88
N LYS A 491 -31.16 3.34 9.48
CA LYS A 491 -32.17 4.41 9.36
C LYS A 491 -33.17 4.10 8.25
N ALA A 492 -32.72 3.64 7.08
CA ALA A 492 -33.59 3.26 5.97
C ALA A 492 -34.53 2.09 6.37
N ARG A 493 -34.02 1.05 7.04
CA ARG A 493 -34.84 -0.06 7.55
C ARG A 493 -35.87 0.36 8.60
N ARG A 494 -35.59 1.41 9.39
CA ARG A 494 -36.57 1.95 10.37
C ARG A 494 -37.70 2.74 9.70
N LEU A 495 -37.43 3.32 8.53
CA LEU A 495 -38.41 4.11 7.77
C LEU A 495 -39.31 3.23 6.87
N GLN A 496 -38.82 2.07 6.41
CA GLN A 496 -39.60 1.14 5.58
C GLN A 496 -40.87 0.59 6.25
N PRO A 497 -40.87 0.15 7.52
CA PRO A 497 -42.10 -0.35 8.16
C PRO A 497 -43.21 0.74 8.27
N ALA A 498 -42.81 2.00 8.49
CA ALA A 498 -43.79 3.11 8.57
C ALA A 498 -44.40 3.42 7.20
N ALA A 499 -43.62 3.32 6.12
CA ALA A 499 -44.10 3.55 4.76
C ALA A 499 -44.96 2.38 4.25
N MET A 500 -44.60 1.14 4.54
CA MET A 500 -45.44 -0.04 4.24
C MET A 500 -46.74 -0.03 5.04
N GLY A 501 -46.67 0.23 6.35
CA GLY A 501 -47.88 0.35 7.18
C GLY A 501 -48.85 1.46 6.70
N ALA A 502 -48.32 2.59 6.22
CA ALA A 502 -49.13 3.65 5.64
C ALA A 502 -49.71 3.28 4.25
N ALA A 503 -48.99 2.52 3.45
CA ALA A 503 -49.48 2.04 2.15
C ALA A 503 -50.55 0.97 2.28
N PHE A 504 -50.53 0.14 3.32
CA PHE A 504 -51.54 -0.89 3.59
C PHE A 504 -52.73 -0.38 4.40
N ALA A 505 -52.60 0.72 5.13
CA ALA A 505 -53.72 1.32 5.90
C ALA A 505 -54.86 1.89 5.07
N GLY A 506 -54.71 1.98 3.76
CA GLY A 506 -55.71 2.47 2.82
C GLY A 506 -56.35 1.40 1.92
N LEU A 507 -56.03 0.12 2.08
CA LEU A 507 -56.58 -0.95 1.27
C LEU A 507 -57.85 -1.51 1.94
N PRO A 508 -58.94 -1.81 1.18
CA PRO A 508 -60.08 -2.52 1.71
C PRO A 508 -59.71 -3.93 2.21
N ASP A 509 -60.38 -4.36 3.26
CA ASP A 509 -60.10 -5.68 3.94
C ASP A 509 -60.30 -6.91 3.03
N ASP A 510 -60.75 -6.75 1.79
CA ASP A 510 -61.09 -7.86 0.88
C ASP A 510 -60.03 -8.12 -0.23
N ASP A 511 -58.94 -7.35 -0.28
CA ASP A 511 -57.85 -7.62 -1.23
C ASP A 511 -56.86 -8.66 -0.72
N ILE A 512 -57.01 -9.93 -1.19
CA ILE A 512 -56.05 -10.99 -0.98
C ILE A 512 -54.82 -10.72 -1.85
N ILE A 513 -53.70 -10.39 -1.22
CA ILE A 513 -52.41 -10.26 -1.90
C ILE A 513 -51.75 -11.65 -1.89
N GLU A 514 -51.76 -12.36 -3.03
CA GLU A 514 -50.89 -13.51 -3.27
C GLU A 514 -49.43 -13.00 -3.41
N LEU A 515 -48.57 -13.44 -2.48
CA LEU A 515 -47.12 -13.14 -2.46
C LEU A 515 -46.36 -14.20 -3.26
#